data_2658dc1a93a9bc1a57531412bdbc11db
#
_entry.id   2658dc1a93a9bc1a57531412bdbc11db
#
_cell.length_a   1.000
_cell.length_b   1.000
_cell.length_c   1.000
_cell.angle_alpha   90.00
_cell.angle_beta   90.00
_cell.angle_gamma   90.00
#
_symmetry.space_group_name_H-M   'P 1'
#
loop_
_entity.id
_entity.type
_entity.pdbx_description
1 polymer ?
#
loop_
_entity_poly.entity_id
_entity_poly.type
_entity_poly.pdbx_seq_one_letter_code
_entity_poly.pdbx_strand_id
1 'polypeptide(L)'
;MSGPVGGLFNTLQGDMSGRNEYSVFISDTQRRRILQGLFDEYYGAEFTAEVVFDTNRIWCSKLRSLKELFPAAKVIACVRHVPWIIDSIEQLIRRNTFQPSAIFNYQPGGTVYSRSEGLANGDGMVGFAYNALKEAYYGEDTANLMLLQYETLVSNPAAAMKAIYDFTGEPAFTHDFDNVSYDADEFDLRAGTPGLHTVRRKIAVRERTSVLPPDVFRRFENDAFWRDPQLNLRGVRVV
;
A
#
# COMPACT_ATOMS: atom_id res chain seq x y z
N MET A 1 -3.64 7.42 -4.46
CA MET A 1 -3.13 8.28 -3.36
C MET A 1 -3.42 7.62 -2.04
N SER A 2 -2.56 7.81 -1.04
CA SER A 2 -2.89 7.36 0.33
C SER A 2 -3.84 8.37 0.96
N GLY A 3 -4.98 7.88 1.49
CA GLY A 3 -5.91 8.71 2.25
C GLY A 3 -5.33 9.14 3.62
N PRO A 4 -5.87 10.19 4.26
CA PRO A 4 -5.38 10.69 5.55
C PRO A 4 -5.75 9.78 6.72
N VAL A 5 -6.80 8.96 6.60
CA VAL A 5 -7.35 8.17 7.71
C VAL A 5 -6.31 7.22 8.32
N GLY A 6 -5.50 6.57 7.50
CA GLY A 6 -4.44 5.69 8.01
C GLY A 6 -3.41 6.41 8.87
N GLY A 7 -3.01 7.63 8.48
CA GLY A 7 -2.11 8.47 9.27
C GLY A 7 -2.74 8.93 10.58
N LEU A 8 -3.97 9.44 10.53
CA LEU A 8 -4.73 9.86 11.69
C LEU A 8 -4.97 8.70 12.68
N PHE A 9 -5.36 7.53 12.14
CA PHE A 9 -5.52 6.31 12.93
C PHE A 9 -4.25 5.96 13.71
N ASN A 10 -3.11 5.96 13.02
CA ASN A 10 -1.83 5.62 13.65
C ASN A 10 -1.44 6.63 14.73
N THR A 11 -1.67 7.92 14.48
CA THR A 11 -1.40 8.99 15.46
C THR A 11 -2.30 8.83 16.68
N LEU A 12 -3.62 8.72 16.52
CA LEU A 12 -4.56 8.54 17.62
C LEU A 12 -4.27 7.25 18.42
N GLN A 13 -3.99 6.14 17.75
CA GLN A 13 -3.63 4.89 18.43
C GLN A 13 -2.35 5.05 19.26
N GLY A 14 -1.35 5.76 18.71
CA GLY A 14 -0.10 6.05 19.41
C GLY A 14 -0.31 6.97 20.61
N ASP A 15 -1.09 8.04 20.46
CA ASP A 15 -1.35 9.00 21.51
C ASP A 15 -2.20 8.42 22.65
N MET A 16 -3.12 7.52 22.34
CA MET A 16 -3.90 6.79 23.34
C MET A 16 -3.14 5.59 23.95
N SER A 17 -1.89 5.36 23.58
CA SER A 17 -1.06 4.26 24.13
C SER A 17 -0.35 4.68 25.42
N GLY A 18 0.26 3.71 26.12
CA GLY A 18 1.04 3.95 27.34
C GLY A 18 2.28 4.84 27.16
N ARG A 19 2.50 5.42 25.98
CA ARG A 19 3.52 6.46 25.75
C ARG A 19 3.15 7.81 26.37
N ASN A 20 1.87 8.04 26.60
CA ASN A 20 1.34 9.27 27.17
C ASN A 20 0.71 9.00 28.54
N GLU A 21 1.04 9.83 29.51
CA GLU A 21 0.52 9.70 30.88
C GLU A 21 -1.01 9.77 30.96
N TYR A 22 -1.64 10.58 30.13
CA TYR A 22 -3.10 10.70 30.07
C TYR A 22 -3.81 9.45 29.51
N SER A 23 -3.06 8.51 28.96
CA SER A 23 -3.63 7.25 28.46
C SER A 23 -4.35 6.45 29.54
N VAL A 24 -4.00 6.64 30.81
CA VAL A 24 -4.63 6.01 31.97
C VAL A 24 -6.10 6.44 32.15
N PHE A 25 -6.48 7.60 31.62
CA PHE A 25 -7.85 8.11 31.66
C PHE A 25 -8.73 7.60 30.52
N ILE A 26 -8.15 6.86 29.57
CA ILE A 26 -8.85 6.36 28.38
C ILE A 26 -9.02 4.84 28.50
N SER A 27 -10.26 4.38 28.67
CA SER A 27 -10.58 2.95 28.69
C SER A 27 -10.45 2.32 27.30
N ASP A 28 -10.33 0.99 27.21
CA ASP A 28 -10.27 0.27 25.94
C ASP A 28 -11.54 0.47 25.10
N THR A 29 -12.69 0.57 25.74
CA THR A 29 -13.96 0.90 25.08
C THR A 29 -13.92 2.29 24.44
N GLN A 30 -13.37 3.27 25.12
CA GLN A 30 -13.21 4.62 24.56
C GLN A 30 -12.23 4.64 23.40
N ARG A 31 -11.08 3.93 23.51
CA ARG A 31 -10.12 3.80 22.42
C ARG A 31 -10.78 3.24 21.15
N ARG A 32 -11.55 2.16 21.29
CA ARG A 32 -12.27 1.55 20.16
C ARG A 32 -13.27 2.54 19.54
N ARG A 33 -14.07 3.20 20.36
CA ARG A 33 -15.08 4.16 19.87
C ARG A 33 -14.47 5.39 19.20
N ILE A 34 -13.35 5.90 19.71
CA ILE A 34 -12.62 7.01 19.10
C ILE A 34 -12.09 6.60 17.72
N LEU A 35 -11.47 5.42 17.64
CA LEU A 35 -10.94 4.92 16.37
C LEU A 35 -12.05 4.57 15.35
N GLN A 36 -13.19 4.03 15.79
CA GLN A 36 -14.36 3.83 14.92
C GLN A 36 -14.94 5.16 14.45
N GLY A 37 -15.11 6.11 15.39
CA GLY A 37 -15.62 7.44 15.09
C GLY A 37 -14.77 8.20 14.07
N LEU A 38 -13.46 7.96 14.00
CA LEU A 38 -12.61 8.53 12.93
C LEU A 38 -13.09 8.10 11.54
N PHE A 39 -13.46 6.83 11.37
CA PHE A 39 -13.97 6.34 10.09
C PHE A 39 -15.39 6.84 9.82
N ASP A 40 -16.24 6.81 10.84
CA ASP A 40 -17.64 7.23 10.73
C ASP A 40 -17.74 8.71 10.35
N GLU A 41 -16.95 9.58 10.98
CA GLU A 41 -16.95 11.01 10.68
C GLU A 41 -16.27 11.34 9.36
N TYR A 42 -15.17 10.67 9.02
CA TYR A 42 -14.47 10.97 7.78
C TYR A 42 -15.21 10.45 6.54
N TYR A 43 -15.79 9.26 6.63
CA TYR A 43 -16.48 8.64 5.48
C TYR A 43 -18.00 8.79 5.55
N GLY A 44 -18.61 8.79 6.74
CA GLY A 44 -20.05 8.81 6.90
C GLY A 44 -20.68 10.16 6.59
N ALA A 45 -19.99 11.28 6.85
CA ALA A 45 -20.56 12.62 6.69
C ALA A 45 -20.72 13.04 5.21
N GLU A 46 -19.85 12.56 4.32
CA GLU A 46 -19.79 13.02 2.93
C GLU A 46 -20.05 11.93 1.89
N PHE A 47 -20.03 10.65 2.29
CA PHE A 47 -20.14 9.52 1.39
C PHE A 47 -21.40 8.69 1.69
N THR A 48 -22.29 8.58 0.72
CA THR A 48 -23.50 7.71 0.79
C THR A 48 -23.22 6.30 0.26
N ALA A 49 -21.97 5.97 -0.03
CA ALA A 49 -21.58 4.69 -0.60
C ALA A 49 -21.63 3.59 0.47
N GLU A 50 -22.19 2.42 0.10
CA GLU A 50 -22.23 1.24 0.97
C GLU A 50 -20.85 0.62 1.22
N VAL A 51 -19.90 0.85 0.30
CA VAL A 51 -18.53 0.32 0.34
C VAL A 51 -17.51 1.45 0.15
N VAL A 52 -16.52 1.50 1.01
CA VAL A 52 -15.42 2.46 0.95
C VAL A 52 -14.10 1.72 0.76
N PHE A 53 -13.31 2.13 -0.24
CA PHE A 53 -11.93 1.69 -0.45
C PHE A 53 -10.96 2.77 0.03
N ASP A 54 -10.34 2.55 1.18
CA ASP A 54 -9.22 3.39 1.64
C ASP A 54 -7.89 2.82 1.16
N THR A 55 -7.05 3.68 0.60
CA THR A 55 -5.73 3.27 0.11
C THR A 55 -4.65 3.79 1.04
N ASN A 56 -4.03 2.92 1.81
CA ASN A 56 -2.86 3.24 2.62
C ASN A 56 -2.04 1.98 2.93
N ARG A 57 -0.71 2.08 2.76
CA ARG A 57 0.21 0.96 3.05
C ARG A 57 0.25 0.56 4.53
N ILE A 58 -0.23 1.41 5.43
CA ILE A 58 -0.25 1.14 6.87
C ILE A 58 -1.22 0.02 7.25
N TRP A 59 -2.24 -0.23 6.44
CA TRP A 59 -3.31 -1.16 6.80
C TRP A 59 -2.83 -2.59 7.00
N CYS A 60 -1.75 -3.01 6.34
CA CYS A 60 -1.15 -4.31 6.62
C CYS A 60 -0.63 -4.40 8.07
N SER A 61 0.03 -3.35 8.60
CA SER A 61 0.48 -3.32 10.00
C SER A 61 -0.65 -3.10 11.01
N LYS A 62 -1.84 -2.77 10.56
CA LYS A 62 -3.03 -2.53 11.39
C LYS A 62 -4.13 -3.57 11.17
N LEU A 63 -3.83 -4.67 10.48
CA LEU A 63 -4.81 -5.69 10.09
C LEU A 63 -5.60 -6.21 11.31
N ARG A 64 -4.92 -6.52 12.41
CA ARG A 64 -5.56 -6.96 13.65
C ARG A 64 -6.49 -5.89 14.24
N SER A 65 -6.02 -4.64 14.31
CA SER A 65 -6.83 -3.53 14.81
C SER A 65 -8.06 -3.28 13.94
N LEU A 66 -7.91 -3.33 12.61
CA LEU A 66 -9.05 -3.22 11.69
C LEU A 66 -10.07 -4.33 11.89
N LYS A 67 -9.61 -5.58 12.01
CA LYS A 67 -10.50 -6.73 12.25
C LYS A 67 -11.26 -6.61 13.57
N GLU A 68 -10.61 -6.12 14.62
CA GLU A 68 -11.26 -5.90 15.92
C GLU A 68 -12.30 -4.77 15.90
N LEU A 69 -12.05 -3.71 15.13
CA LEU A 69 -12.98 -2.59 14.99
C LEU A 69 -14.08 -2.87 13.96
N PHE A 70 -13.72 -3.53 12.87
CA PHE A 70 -14.56 -3.80 11.71
C PHE A 70 -14.34 -5.25 11.23
N PRO A 71 -15.04 -6.24 11.82
CA PRO A 71 -14.78 -7.65 11.52
C PRO A 71 -14.95 -8.04 10.04
N ALA A 72 -15.78 -7.30 9.30
CA ALA A 72 -16.01 -7.50 7.86
C ALA A 72 -14.93 -6.83 6.98
N ALA A 73 -14.09 -5.96 7.53
CA ALA A 73 -13.07 -5.26 6.76
C ALA A 73 -12.10 -6.25 6.10
N LYS A 74 -11.71 -5.94 4.86
CA LYS A 74 -10.76 -6.70 4.05
C LYS A 74 -9.56 -5.81 3.69
N VAL A 75 -8.38 -6.40 3.65
CA VAL A 75 -7.16 -5.74 3.18
C VAL A 75 -6.67 -6.43 1.90
N ILE A 76 -6.55 -5.66 0.83
CA ILE A 76 -5.97 -6.12 -0.43
C ILE A 76 -4.61 -5.46 -0.58
N ALA A 77 -3.55 -6.25 -0.46
CA ALA A 77 -2.19 -5.79 -0.63
C ALA A 77 -1.74 -5.97 -2.09
N CYS A 78 -1.60 -4.86 -2.81
CA CYS A 78 -1.03 -4.88 -4.15
C CYS A 78 0.49 -5.08 -4.05
N VAL A 79 0.98 -6.22 -4.54
CA VAL A 79 2.38 -6.60 -4.46
C VAL A 79 3.02 -6.65 -5.84
N ARG A 80 4.30 -6.35 -5.88
CA ARG A 80 5.11 -6.39 -7.09
C ARG A 80 6.53 -6.78 -6.72
N HIS A 81 7.26 -7.38 -7.68
CA HIS A 81 8.68 -7.66 -7.53
C HIS A 81 9.45 -6.41 -7.10
N VAL A 82 10.12 -6.48 -5.93
CA VAL A 82 10.66 -5.31 -5.22
C VAL A 82 11.61 -4.45 -6.07
N PRO A 83 12.58 -5.02 -6.83
CA PRO A 83 13.47 -4.19 -7.64
C PRO A 83 12.72 -3.36 -8.69
N TRP A 84 11.57 -3.83 -9.20
CA TRP A 84 10.76 -3.04 -10.12
C TRP A 84 9.98 -1.90 -9.46
N ILE A 85 9.72 -1.97 -8.15
CA ILE A 85 9.17 -0.85 -7.38
C ILE A 85 10.23 0.23 -7.23
N ILE A 86 11.44 -0.15 -6.78
CA ILE A 86 12.59 0.76 -6.62
C ILE A 86 12.96 1.39 -7.96
N ASP A 87 13.00 0.59 -9.04
CA ASP A 87 13.26 1.07 -10.40
C ASP A 87 12.22 2.12 -10.86
N SER A 88 10.94 1.91 -10.54
CA SER A 88 9.89 2.87 -10.90
C SER A 88 10.08 4.22 -10.18
N ILE A 89 10.47 4.18 -8.92
CA ILE A 89 10.76 5.39 -8.13
C ILE A 89 12.01 6.08 -8.66
N GLU A 90 13.08 5.33 -8.94
CA GLU A 90 14.30 5.91 -9.51
C GLU A 90 14.06 6.54 -10.90
N GLN A 91 13.22 5.94 -11.74
CA GLN A 91 12.81 6.56 -13.01
C GLN A 91 12.06 7.88 -12.80
N LEU A 92 11.19 7.96 -11.79
CA LEU A 92 10.49 9.19 -11.46
C LEU A 92 11.45 10.27 -10.97
N ILE A 93 12.39 9.91 -10.10
CA ILE A 93 13.44 10.82 -9.61
C ILE A 93 14.26 11.37 -10.78
N ARG A 94 14.69 10.52 -11.72
CA ARG A 94 15.44 10.95 -12.91
C ARG A 94 14.65 11.89 -13.82
N ARG A 95 13.34 11.74 -13.91
CA ARG A 95 12.49 12.69 -14.68
C ARG A 95 12.35 14.02 -13.97
N ASN A 96 12.38 14.04 -12.64
CA ASN A 96 12.20 15.22 -11.79
C ASN A 96 13.52 15.68 -11.17
N THR A 97 14.63 15.63 -11.91
CA THR A 97 16.00 15.86 -11.41
C THR A 97 16.18 17.21 -10.71
N PHE A 98 15.47 18.24 -11.15
CA PHE A 98 15.56 19.60 -10.57
C PHE A 98 14.59 19.85 -9.41
N GLN A 99 13.68 18.93 -9.13
CA GLN A 99 12.69 19.04 -8.06
C GLN A 99 12.73 17.77 -7.19
N PRO A 100 13.80 17.55 -6.40
CA PRO A 100 13.86 16.38 -5.53
C PRO A 100 12.77 16.46 -4.47
N SER A 101 11.94 15.42 -4.39
CA SER A 101 10.85 15.36 -3.42
C SER A 101 11.27 14.67 -2.14
N ALA A 102 10.87 15.23 -0.99
CA ALA A 102 11.04 14.61 0.31
C ALA A 102 10.05 13.46 0.58
N ILE A 103 9.04 13.26 -0.28
CA ILE A 103 7.98 12.26 -0.08
C ILE A 103 8.53 10.82 0.00
N PHE A 104 9.68 10.57 -0.62
CA PHE A 104 10.34 9.27 -0.62
C PHE A 104 11.26 9.04 0.59
N ASN A 105 11.34 10.02 1.50
CA ASN A 105 12.15 9.97 2.71
C ASN A 105 13.62 9.56 2.47
N TYR A 106 14.27 10.17 1.47
CA TYR A 106 15.70 10.04 1.21
C TYR A 106 16.37 11.41 1.16
N GLN A 107 17.69 11.44 1.35
CA GLN A 107 18.47 12.68 1.29
C GLN A 107 18.57 13.19 -0.17
N PRO A 108 18.14 14.42 -0.48
CA PRO A 108 18.38 15.01 -1.79
C PRO A 108 19.86 15.02 -2.15
N GLY A 109 20.19 14.77 -3.42
CA GLY A 109 21.57 14.76 -3.91
C GLY A 109 22.35 13.46 -3.68
N GLY A 110 21.72 12.43 -3.09
CA GLY A 110 22.34 11.11 -2.96
C GLY A 110 22.51 10.39 -4.31
N THR A 111 23.27 9.29 -4.27
CA THR A 111 23.43 8.38 -5.40
C THR A 111 22.24 7.43 -5.53
N VAL A 112 22.10 6.73 -6.66
CA VAL A 112 21.11 5.65 -6.80
C VAL A 112 21.24 4.59 -5.71
N TYR A 113 22.46 4.34 -5.23
CA TYR A 113 22.72 3.41 -4.12
C TYR A 113 22.12 3.90 -2.80
N SER A 114 22.42 5.12 -2.39
CA SER A 114 21.87 5.68 -1.14
C SER A 114 20.36 5.87 -1.20
N ARG A 115 19.78 6.20 -2.36
CA ARG A 115 18.35 6.29 -2.54
C ARG A 115 17.66 4.93 -2.45
N SER A 116 18.21 3.92 -3.12
CA SER A 116 17.68 2.55 -3.04
C SER A 116 17.74 2.00 -1.62
N GLU A 117 18.83 2.27 -0.89
CA GLU A 117 18.97 1.91 0.52
C GLU A 117 17.94 2.62 1.40
N GLY A 118 17.79 3.93 1.24
CA GLY A 118 16.79 4.72 1.99
C GLY A 118 15.36 4.28 1.73
N LEU A 119 15.02 3.90 0.49
CA LEU A 119 13.70 3.36 0.16
C LEU A 119 13.44 1.99 0.79
N ALA A 120 14.47 1.14 0.86
CA ALA A 120 14.36 -0.25 1.28
C ALA A 120 14.56 -0.48 2.79
N ASN A 121 15.11 0.50 3.53
CA ASN A 121 15.27 0.36 4.98
C ASN A 121 13.92 0.24 5.70
N GLY A 122 13.92 -0.21 6.97
CA GLY A 122 12.68 -0.50 7.73
C GLY A 122 11.67 0.64 7.81
N ASP A 123 12.15 1.90 7.81
CA ASP A 123 11.32 3.10 7.86
C ASP A 123 11.12 3.75 6.47
N GLY A 124 11.80 3.23 5.45
CA GLY A 124 11.70 3.68 4.08
C GLY A 124 10.33 3.37 3.46
N MET A 125 10.02 4.07 2.37
CA MET A 125 8.72 3.94 1.71
C MET A 125 8.40 2.49 1.29
N VAL A 126 9.39 1.76 0.79
CA VAL A 126 9.26 0.36 0.34
C VAL A 126 9.46 -0.58 1.52
N GLY A 127 10.48 -0.36 2.35
CA GLY A 127 10.82 -1.24 3.46
C GLY A 127 9.74 -1.32 4.53
N PHE A 128 9.13 -0.18 4.92
CA PHE A 128 8.00 -0.18 5.84
C PHE A 128 6.82 -1.00 5.28
N ALA A 129 6.44 -0.75 4.02
CA ALA A 129 5.33 -1.48 3.39
C ALA A 129 5.61 -2.98 3.29
N TYR A 130 6.85 -3.35 2.97
CA TYR A 130 7.31 -4.74 2.90
C TYR A 130 7.24 -5.44 4.26
N ASN A 131 7.73 -4.79 5.32
CA ASN A 131 7.70 -5.34 6.68
C ASN A 131 6.27 -5.45 7.22
N ALA A 132 5.44 -4.44 7.00
CA ALA A 132 4.02 -4.46 7.36
C ALA A 132 3.27 -5.60 6.65
N LEU A 133 3.59 -5.82 5.37
CA LEU A 133 3.04 -6.94 4.61
C LEU A 133 3.48 -8.30 5.19
N LYS A 134 4.76 -8.46 5.54
CA LYS A 134 5.27 -9.69 6.17
C LYS A 134 4.58 -9.97 7.50
N GLU A 135 4.39 -8.95 8.33
CA GLU A 135 3.67 -9.08 9.60
C GLU A 135 2.24 -9.57 9.36
N ALA A 136 1.50 -8.99 8.42
CA ALA A 136 0.15 -9.42 8.08
C ALA A 136 0.12 -10.83 7.48
N TYR A 137 1.06 -11.16 6.60
CA TYR A 137 1.12 -12.43 5.87
C TYR A 137 1.39 -13.63 6.79
N TYR A 138 2.28 -13.46 7.77
CA TYR A 138 2.61 -14.50 8.76
C TYR A 138 1.77 -14.42 10.02
N GLY A 139 0.93 -13.39 10.15
CA GLY A 139 0.02 -13.19 11.28
C GLY A 139 -1.14 -14.18 11.34
N GLU A 140 -2.05 -13.94 12.26
CA GLU A 140 -3.21 -14.81 12.50
C GLU A 140 -4.46 -14.41 11.71
N ASP A 141 -4.52 -13.15 11.25
CA ASP A 141 -5.72 -12.55 10.65
C ASP A 141 -5.77 -12.66 9.12
N THR A 142 -5.16 -13.71 8.58
CA THR A 142 -4.95 -13.91 7.13
C THR A 142 -6.24 -14.09 6.33
N ALA A 143 -7.35 -14.50 6.96
CA ALA A 143 -8.65 -14.55 6.31
C ALA A 143 -9.17 -13.17 5.84
N ASN A 144 -8.63 -12.09 6.41
CA ASN A 144 -8.94 -10.72 6.04
C ASN A 144 -7.91 -10.10 5.09
N LEU A 145 -6.90 -10.87 4.65
CA LEU A 145 -5.82 -10.42 3.77
C LEU A 145 -5.84 -11.16 2.43
N MET A 146 -5.72 -10.42 1.35
CA MET A 146 -5.43 -10.95 0.02
C MET A 146 -4.25 -10.20 -0.60
N LEU A 147 -3.35 -10.92 -1.26
CA LEU A 147 -2.29 -10.33 -2.06
C LEU A 147 -2.69 -10.36 -3.54
N LEU A 148 -2.65 -9.19 -4.18
CA LEU A 148 -2.84 -9.04 -5.61
C LEU A 148 -1.49 -8.75 -6.26
N GLN A 149 -0.99 -9.68 -7.07
CA GLN A 149 0.25 -9.49 -7.80
C GLN A 149 0.04 -8.56 -8.99
N TYR A 150 0.91 -7.56 -9.13
CA TYR A 150 0.90 -6.66 -10.27
C TYR A 150 0.98 -7.42 -11.60
N GLU A 151 1.78 -8.47 -11.64
CA GLU A 151 1.98 -9.31 -12.81
C GLU A 151 0.67 -10.00 -13.24
N THR A 152 -0.12 -10.50 -12.30
CA THR A 152 -1.46 -11.07 -12.57
C THR A 152 -2.42 -9.98 -13.04
N LEU A 153 -2.43 -8.82 -12.39
CA LEU A 153 -3.30 -7.70 -12.78
C LEU A 153 -3.06 -7.24 -14.22
N VAL A 154 -1.79 -7.20 -14.67
CA VAL A 154 -1.48 -6.72 -16.04
C VAL A 154 -1.57 -7.80 -17.10
N SER A 155 -1.42 -9.08 -16.75
CA SER A 155 -1.53 -10.20 -17.70
C SER A 155 -2.96 -10.73 -17.84
N ASN A 156 -3.75 -10.70 -16.78
CA ASN A 156 -5.13 -11.17 -16.75
C ASN A 156 -6.00 -10.29 -15.82
N PRO A 157 -6.28 -9.03 -16.20
CA PRO A 157 -6.99 -8.09 -15.37
C PRO A 157 -8.42 -8.55 -15.01
N ALA A 158 -9.08 -9.26 -15.92
CA ALA A 158 -10.43 -9.76 -15.65
C ALA A 158 -10.44 -10.81 -14.51
N ALA A 159 -9.49 -11.75 -14.50
CA ALA A 159 -9.36 -12.72 -13.43
C ALA A 159 -8.93 -12.06 -12.11
N ALA A 160 -8.04 -11.07 -12.16
CA ALA A 160 -7.62 -10.31 -10.99
C ALA A 160 -8.81 -9.57 -10.35
N MET A 161 -9.62 -8.88 -11.14
CA MET A 161 -10.81 -8.18 -10.64
C MET A 161 -11.86 -9.14 -10.11
N LYS A 162 -12.10 -10.27 -10.80
CA LYS A 162 -12.99 -11.32 -10.29
C LYS A 162 -12.54 -11.80 -8.91
N ALA A 163 -11.25 -12.03 -8.72
CA ALA A 163 -10.72 -12.49 -7.43
C ALA A 163 -10.90 -11.45 -6.32
N ILE A 164 -10.81 -10.14 -6.64
CA ILE A 164 -11.12 -9.06 -5.71
C ILE A 164 -12.59 -9.11 -5.28
N TYR A 165 -13.53 -9.19 -6.23
CA TYR A 165 -14.96 -9.27 -5.92
C TYR A 165 -15.31 -10.51 -5.12
N ASP A 166 -14.76 -11.68 -5.48
CA ASP A 166 -14.94 -12.92 -4.71
C ASP A 166 -14.39 -12.80 -3.27
N PHE A 167 -13.34 -12.02 -3.06
CA PHE A 167 -12.73 -11.83 -1.74
C PHE A 167 -13.49 -10.82 -0.89
N THR A 168 -13.94 -9.73 -1.49
CA THR A 168 -14.69 -8.67 -0.78
C THR A 168 -16.14 -9.04 -0.56
N GLY A 169 -16.69 -9.94 -1.37
CA GLY A 169 -18.10 -10.29 -1.36
C GLY A 169 -18.99 -9.31 -2.13
N GLU A 170 -18.37 -8.43 -2.91
CA GLU A 170 -19.08 -7.39 -3.65
C GLU A 170 -19.56 -7.89 -5.02
N PRO A 171 -20.65 -7.33 -5.54
CA PRO A 171 -21.13 -7.61 -6.90
C PRO A 171 -20.07 -7.27 -7.94
N ALA A 172 -19.91 -8.13 -8.95
CA ALA A 172 -18.97 -7.88 -10.03
C ALA A 172 -19.39 -6.67 -10.87
N PHE A 173 -18.42 -5.80 -11.16
CA PHE A 173 -18.57 -4.65 -12.06
C PHE A 173 -17.82 -4.91 -13.38
N THR A 174 -18.39 -4.44 -14.48
CA THR A 174 -17.72 -4.54 -15.80
C THR A 174 -16.71 -3.43 -15.95
N HIS A 175 -15.43 -3.81 -16.07
CA HIS A 175 -14.32 -2.88 -16.24
C HIS A 175 -13.90 -2.75 -17.70
N ASP A 176 -13.58 -1.52 -18.12
CA ASP A 176 -12.91 -1.27 -19.40
C ASP A 176 -11.39 -1.14 -19.17
N PHE A 177 -10.67 -2.23 -19.42
CA PHE A 177 -9.23 -2.30 -19.23
C PHE A 177 -8.41 -1.61 -20.33
N ASP A 178 -9.06 -1.16 -21.39
CA ASP A 178 -8.45 -0.41 -22.49
C ASP A 178 -8.61 1.11 -22.32
N ASN A 179 -9.48 1.56 -21.39
CA ASN A 179 -9.77 2.97 -21.14
C ASN A 179 -9.69 3.34 -19.65
N VAL A 180 -8.64 2.88 -18.97
CA VAL A 180 -8.41 3.28 -17.58
C VAL A 180 -8.04 4.76 -17.52
N SER A 181 -8.71 5.51 -16.67
CA SER A 181 -8.41 6.93 -16.42
C SER A 181 -8.30 7.18 -14.92
N TYR A 182 -7.35 7.99 -14.53
CA TYR A 182 -7.17 8.48 -13.17
C TYR A 182 -6.39 9.79 -13.23
N ASP A 183 -6.87 10.79 -12.53
CA ASP A 183 -6.24 12.10 -12.45
C ASP A 183 -5.77 12.36 -11.02
N ALA A 184 -4.51 12.65 -10.87
CA ALA A 184 -3.88 13.08 -9.63
C ALA A 184 -2.82 14.16 -9.87
N ASP A 185 -2.85 14.83 -11.01
CA ASP A 185 -1.81 15.74 -11.45
C ASP A 185 -1.61 16.90 -10.46
N GLU A 186 -2.68 17.48 -9.93
CA GLU A 186 -2.60 18.55 -8.92
C GLU A 186 -1.96 18.03 -7.60
N PHE A 187 -2.32 16.84 -7.16
CA PHE A 187 -1.72 16.24 -5.98
C PHE A 187 -0.23 15.96 -6.18
N ASP A 188 0.12 15.36 -7.31
CA ASP A 188 1.50 15.03 -7.66
C ASP A 188 2.38 16.28 -7.73
N LEU A 189 1.83 17.37 -8.30
CA LEU A 189 2.51 18.65 -8.38
C LEU A 189 2.76 19.24 -6.98
N ARG A 190 1.74 19.26 -6.12
CA ARG A 190 1.86 19.75 -4.73
C ARG A 190 2.80 18.90 -3.87
N ALA A 191 2.83 17.60 -4.13
CA ALA A 191 3.73 16.67 -3.46
C ALA A 191 5.18 16.75 -3.97
N GLY A 192 5.46 17.55 -5.01
CA GLY A 192 6.77 17.64 -5.64
C GLY A 192 7.18 16.37 -6.40
N THR A 193 6.20 15.61 -6.88
CA THR A 193 6.40 14.32 -7.58
C THR A 193 5.56 14.24 -8.86
N PRO A 194 5.68 15.18 -9.81
CA PRO A 194 4.90 15.14 -11.03
C PRO A 194 4.97 13.79 -11.73
N GLY A 195 3.83 13.19 -12.01
CA GLY A 195 3.71 11.90 -12.69
C GLY A 195 3.84 10.65 -11.79
N LEU A 196 3.84 10.81 -10.47
CA LEU A 196 3.86 9.66 -9.53
C LEU A 196 2.62 8.76 -9.71
N HIS A 197 1.44 9.34 -9.84
CA HIS A 197 0.18 8.63 -9.96
C HIS A 197 -0.36 8.54 -11.40
N THR A 198 0.46 8.88 -12.40
CA THR A 198 0.05 8.74 -13.80
C THR A 198 -0.24 7.28 -14.13
N VAL A 199 -1.49 6.98 -14.47
CA VAL A 199 -1.90 5.66 -14.96
C VAL A 199 -1.89 5.63 -16.49
N ARG A 200 -1.68 4.44 -17.01
CA ARG A 200 -1.75 4.22 -18.46
C ARG A 200 -3.18 3.86 -18.83
N ARG A 201 -3.63 4.39 -19.98
CA ARG A 201 -4.96 4.13 -20.49
C ARG A 201 -5.27 2.64 -20.66
N LYS A 202 -4.29 1.83 -21.10
CA LYS A 202 -4.47 0.39 -21.31
C LYS A 202 -3.66 -0.42 -20.30
N ILE A 203 -4.32 -1.39 -19.66
CA ILE A 203 -3.66 -2.40 -18.84
C ILE A 203 -3.05 -3.45 -19.76
N ALA A 204 -1.73 -3.59 -19.74
CA ALA A 204 -1.02 -4.59 -20.56
C ALA A 204 0.37 -4.88 -19.97
N VAL A 205 0.83 -6.10 -20.19
CA VAL A 205 2.23 -6.48 -19.94
C VAL A 205 3.15 -5.67 -20.85
N ARG A 206 4.25 -5.20 -20.32
CA ARG A 206 5.28 -4.47 -21.07
C ARG A 206 6.66 -4.93 -20.67
N GLU A 207 7.48 -5.14 -21.65
CA GLU A 207 8.91 -5.25 -21.45
C GLU A 207 9.49 -3.90 -21.05
N ARG A 208 10.41 -3.91 -20.13
CA ARG A 208 11.12 -2.72 -19.70
C ARG A 208 12.53 -3.07 -19.26
N THR A 209 13.44 -2.17 -19.56
CA THR A 209 14.82 -2.23 -19.07
C THR A 209 14.93 -1.46 -17.77
N SER A 210 15.58 -2.03 -16.77
CA SER A 210 15.83 -1.37 -15.49
C SER A 210 16.82 -0.23 -15.64
N VAL A 211 16.58 0.86 -14.91
CA VAL A 211 17.53 1.97 -14.74
C VAL A 211 18.42 1.80 -13.52
N LEU A 212 18.18 0.77 -12.71
CA LEU A 212 19.02 0.44 -11.56
C LEU A 212 20.33 -0.20 -12.02
N PRO A 213 21.44 0.05 -11.31
CA PRO A 213 22.65 -0.76 -11.45
C PRO A 213 22.33 -2.25 -11.25
N PRO A 214 22.99 -3.17 -11.99
CA PRO A 214 22.68 -4.60 -11.91
C PRO A 214 22.89 -5.22 -10.52
N ASP A 215 23.80 -4.72 -9.73
CA ASP A 215 24.05 -5.15 -8.35
C ASP A 215 22.91 -4.72 -7.41
N VAL A 216 22.42 -3.49 -7.57
CA VAL A 216 21.25 -2.99 -6.82
C VAL A 216 19.99 -3.80 -7.18
N PHE A 217 19.77 -4.07 -8.48
CA PHE A 217 18.64 -4.88 -8.91
C PHE A 217 18.67 -6.27 -8.28
N ARG A 218 19.81 -6.96 -8.38
CA ARG A 218 20.01 -8.32 -7.84
C ARG A 218 19.85 -8.39 -6.31
N ARG A 219 20.22 -7.33 -5.59
CA ARG A 219 20.09 -7.27 -4.13
C ARG A 219 18.66 -7.50 -3.65
N PHE A 220 17.65 -7.03 -4.40
CA PHE A 220 16.23 -7.12 -4.05
C PHE A 220 15.47 -8.18 -4.83
N GLU A 221 16.16 -8.97 -5.67
CA GLU A 221 15.52 -9.90 -6.61
C GLU A 221 14.77 -11.03 -5.90
N ASN A 222 15.25 -11.46 -4.74
CA ASN A 222 14.69 -12.58 -3.99
C ASN A 222 13.71 -12.16 -2.88
N ASP A 223 13.31 -10.90 -2.81
CA ASP A 223 12.47 -10.38 -1.73
C ASP A 223 10.96 -10.61 -1.95
N ALA A 224 10.57 -11.45 -2.89
CA ALA A 224 9.16 -11.75 -3.18
C ALA A 224 8.68 -13.04 -2.47
N PHE A 225 8.68 -13.04 -1.13
CA PHE A 225 8.33 -14.20 -0.28
C PHE A 225 6.94 -14.79 -0.61
N TRP A 226 5.99 -13.98 -1.07
CA TRP A 226 4.64 -14.41 -1.45
C TRP A 226 4.59 -15.27 -2.70
N ARG A 227 5.69 -15.37 -3.46
CA ARG A 227 5.82 -16.24 -4.65
C ARG A 227 6.21 -17.66 -4.31
N ASP A 228 6.70 -17.90 -3.10
CA ASP A 228 7.05 -19.24 -2.63
C ASP A 228 5.88 -19.86 -1.87
N PRO A 229 5.20 -20.88 -2.44
CA PRO A 229 4.09 -21.55 -1.75
C PRO A 229 4.49 -22.19 -0.42
N GLN A 230 5.76 -22.58 -0.24
CA GLN A 230 6.24 -23.18 0.99
C GLN A 230 6.29 -22.17 2.15
N LEU A 231 6.38 -20.89 1.85
CA LEU A 231 6.35 -19.81 2.84
C LEU A 231 4.92 -19.37 3.19
N ASN A 232 3.91 -19.85 2.46
CA ASN A 232 2.50 -19.51 2.74
C ASN A 232 1.90 -20.42 3.82
N LEU A 233 2.47 -20.34 5.02
CA LEU A 233 2.10 -21.21 6.15
C LEU A 233 0.68 -20.97 6.68
N ARG A 234 0.10 -19.83 6.37
CA ARG A 234 -1.21 -19.40 6.87
C ARG A 234 -2.32 -19.41 5.81
N GLY A 235 -2.02 -19.88 4.61
CA GLY A 235 -3.01 -19.98 3.53
C GLY A 235 -3.55 -18.63 3.05
N VAL A 236 -2.71 -17.58 3.05
CA VAL A 236 -3.09 -16.27 2.49
C VAL A 236 -3.45 -16.42 1.01
N ARG A 237 -4.56 -15.80 0.59
CA ARG A 237 -4.94 -15.78 -0.82
C ARG A 237 -3.97 -14.89 -1.61
N VAL A 238 -3.24 -15.49 -2.55
CA VAL A 238 -2.33 -14.79 -3.48
C VAL A 238 -2.84 -14.98 -4.89
N VAL A 239 -3.02 -13.87 -5.64
CA VAL A 239 -3.61 -13.83 -6.97
C VAL A 239 -2.64 -13.21 -7.97
#